data_44632cc20a6ec7f2f40b91b97bf8997f
#
_entry.id   44632cc20a6ec7f2f40b91b97bf8997f
#
_cell.length_a   1.000
_cell.length_b   1.000
_cell.length_c   1.000
_cell.angle_alpha   90.00
_cell.angle_beta   90.00
_cell.angle_gamma   90.00
#
_symmetry.space_group_name_H-M   'P 1'
#
loop_
_entity.id
_entity.type
_entity.pdbx_description
1 polymer ?
#
loop_
_entity_poly.entity_id
_entity_poly.type
_entity_poly.pdbx_seq_one_letter_code
_entity_poly.pdbx_strand_id
1 'polypeptide(L)'
;MEFWIPYGETEVPIRVPDDNFYKILEPPRTAHKDPNILVDQALNSPVGGLSISSFGGGKVGLVVGPLVPPEIVEVTLEQLRNRLTPMGIDSVTVFLRKRSSNALTVRGKAETVLVDPSEGPFVELGKTASGTPVEVRQDFHSCEVKISLGMVTPDFATGFTGGPETILPGMCSVETETKNRSLLLKGTGPTEDNAQGPILTDTLDACRLVGPVLSISCVPDGSGGLESAFAGELEPTFKEAITRYSQVHNQGIDVRPDITVLAAGQMFGADLYHGVRILPNAWNAAKKDGTLILAAECAKGVGDESFLEFSRRFEDRKSLLTGLRHHFRPEGHVALLLKEAVERNRVQLVSVLPDHYVRMFNLKSARTASAAIQSSIRAEGKDARVLIVTRGDLTLPVFKSN
;
A
#
# COMPACT_ATOMS: atom_id res chain seq x y z
N MET A 1 -29.29 10.71 7.64
CA MET A 1 -28.67 9.45 8.11
C MET A 1 -27.40 9.71 8.89
N GLU A 2 -27.05 8.85 9.85
CA GLU A 2 -25.80 8.94 10.63
C GLU A 2 -25.04 7.61 10.49
N PHE A 3 -23.73 7.71 10.28
CA PHE A 3 -22.81 6.58 10.12
C PHE A 3 -21.57 6.78 10.99
N TRP A 4 -20.80 5.75 11.21
CA TRP A 4 -19.52 5.80 11.91
C TRP A 4 -18.41 5.43 10.95
N ILE A 5 -17.30 6.19 10.96
CA ILE A 5 -16.13 5.94 10.14
C ILE A 5 -14.87 5.88 11.00
N PRO A 6 -13.90 5.02 10.66
CA PRO A 6 -12.60 4.98 11.33
C PRO A 6 -11.88 6.32 11.26
N TYR A 7 -11.27 6.72 12.38
CA TYR A 7 -10.48 7.94 12.49
C TYR A 7 -9.41 7.76 13.57
N GLY A 8 -8.17 7.50 13.15
CA GLY A 8 -7.11 7.09 14.06
C GLY A 8 -7.43 5.76 14.74
N GLU A 9 -7.36 5.74 16.06
CA GLU A 9 -7.68 4.56 16.90
C GLU A 9 -9.16 4.49 17.30
N THR A 10 -9.97 5.46 16.86
CA THR A 10 -11.38 5.59 17.21
C THR A 10 -12.28 5.59 15.98
N GLU A 11 -13.58 5.71 16.20
CA GLU A 11 -14.57 6.02 15.17
C GLU A 11 -15.22 7.38 15.45
N VAL A 12 -15.55 8.09 14.39
CA VAL A 12 -16.26 9.38 14.48
C VAL A 12 -17.57 9.33 13.71
N PRO A 13 -18.63 9.99 14.23
CA PRO A 13 -19.91 10.04 13.54
C PRO A 13 -19.85 11.00 12.34
N ILE A 14 -20.47 10.58 11.26
CA ILE A 14 -20.71 11.42 10.09
C ILE A 14 -22.21 11.49 9.79
N ARG A 15 -22.69 12.68 9.44
CA ARG A 15 -24.08 12.93 9.09
C ARG A 15 -24.19 13.34 7.63
N VAL A 16 -25.06 12.64 6.90
CA VAL A 16 -25.41 12.94 5.52
C VAL A 16 -26.92 13.22 5.47
N PRO A 17 -27.38 14.32 4.83
CA PRO A 17 -28.80 14.50 4.57
C PRO A 17 -29.37 13.32 3.76
N ASP A 18 -30.57 12.90 4.06
CA ASP A 18 -31.18 11.70 3.46
C ASP A 18 -31.28 11.80 1.93
N ASP A 19 -31.63 12.99 1.44
CA ASP A 19 -31.75 13.27 0.00
C ASP A 19 -30.41 13.23 -0.76
N ASN A 20 -29.29 13.40 -0.04
CA ASN A 20 -27.94 13.40 -0.62
C ASN A 20 -27.24 12.04 -0.45
N PHE A 21 -27.73 11.15 0.39
CA PHE A 21 -27.11 9.87 0.62
C PHE A 21 -27.29 8.97 -0.59
N TYR A 22 -26.16 8.55 -1.20
CA TYR A 22 -26.18 7.61 -2.29
C TYR A 22 -25.88 6.17 -1.80
N LYS A 23 -24.73 5.98 -1.19
CA LYS A 23 -24.26 4.64 -0.79
C LYS A 23 -23.18 4.70 0.27
N ILE A 24 -23.08 3.64 1.06
CA ILE A 24 -21.92 3.34 1.90
C ILE A 24 -21.24 2.05 1.41
N LEU A 25 -19.92 2.08 1.30
CA LEU A 25 -19.09 0.93 0.98
C LEU A 25 -18.26 0.58 2.21
N GLU A 26 -18.47 -0.63 2.70
CA GLU A 26 -17.73 -1.22 3.82
C GLU A 26 -17.02 -2.47 3.33
N PRO A 27 -15.81 -2.78 3.82
CA PRO A 27 -15.22 -4.08 3.56
C PRO A 27 -16.18 -5.18 3.97
N PRO A 28 -16.26 -6.29 3.22
CA PRO A 28 -17.15 -7.38 3.58
C PRO A 28 -16.76 -7.91 4.96
N ARG A 29 -17.75 -8.09 5.82
CA ARG A 29 -17.57 -8.78 7.12
C ARG A 29 -17.39 -10.26 6.83
N THR A 30 -16.17 -10.70 6.63
CA THR A 30 -15.83 -12.13 6.57
C THR A 30 -15.75 -12.68 7.98
N ALA A 31 -16.17 -13.95 8.16
CA ALA A 31 -15.93 -14.64 9.42
C ALA A 31 -14.41 -14.62 9.71
N HIS A 32 -14.05 -14.30 10.94
CA HIS A 32 -12.63 -14.31 11.35
C HIS A 32 -12.05 -15.72 11.10
N LYS A 33 -11.06 -15.78 10.23
CA LYS A 33 -10.35 -17.01 9.91
C LYS A 33 -9.05 -17.04 10.70
N ASP A 34 -8.70 -18.19 11.23
CA ASP A 34 -7.43 -18.35 11.93
C ASP A 34 -6.26 -18.18 10.96
N PRO A 35 -5.39 -17.19 11.16
CA PRO A 35 -4.22 -16.96 10.31
C PRO A 35 -3.29 -18.17 10.21
N ASN A 36 -3.19 -19.00 11.29
CA ASN A 36 -2.39 -20.23 11.28
C ASN A 36 -2.90 -21.20 10.22
N ILE A 37 -4.21 -21.38 10.14
CA ILE A 37 -4.83 -22.28 9.16
C ILE A 37 -4.60 -21.77 7.75
N LEU A 38 -4.77 -20.46 7.53
CA LEU A 38 -4.62 -19.86 6.20
C LEU A 38 -3.19 -19.96 5.69
N VAL A 39 -2.20 -19.64 6.52
CA VAL A 39 -0.78 -19.73 6.15
C VAL A 39 -0.34 -21.18 5.97
N ASP A 40 -0.80 -22.11 6.82
CA ASP A 40 -0.53 -23.55 6.69
C ASP A 40 -1.06 -24.09 5.35
N GLN A 41 -2.33 -23.80 5.03
CA GLN A 41 -2.96 -24.23 3.79
C GLN A 41 -2.24 -23.65 2.55
N ALA A 42 -1.85 -22.37 2.60
CA ALA A 42 -1.10 -21.73 1.53
C ALA A 42 0.24 -22.45 1.26
N LEU A 43 0.99 -22.75 2.32
CA LEU A 43 2.28 -23.43 2.22
C LEU A 43 2.14 -24.90 1.78
N ASN A 44 1.00 -25.54 2.03
CA ASN A 44 0.72 -26.92 1.59
C ASN A 44 0.22 -27.01 0.14
N SER A 45 -0.22 -25.89 -0.46
CA SER A 45 -0.76 -25.84 -1.82
C SER A 45 -0.10 -24.71 -2.62
N PRO A 46 1.23 -24.82 -2.90
CA PRO A 46 1.98 -23.73 -3.48
C PRO A 46 1.58 -23.44 -4.93
N VAL A 47 1.41 -22.15 -5.24
CA VAL A 47 1.14 -21.62 -6.57
C VAL A 47 2.45 -21.66 -7.40
N GLY A 48 2.39 -22.14 -8.64
CA GLY A 48 3.55 -22.23 -9.54
C GLY A 48 4.56 -23.34 -9.20
N GLY A 49 4.30 -24.12 -8.13
CA GLY A 49 5.09 -25.31 -7.79
C GLY A 49 6.32 -25.07 -6.91
N LEU A 50 6.74 -23.82 -6.64
CA LEU A 50 7.84 -23.53 -5.71
C LEU A 50 7.37 -23.70 -4.27
N SER A 51 7.99 -24.59 -3.52
CA SER A 51 7.68 -24.89 -2.12
C SER A 51 8.96 -24.83 -1.26
N ILE A 52 8.81 -24.90 0.07
CA ILE A 52 9.97 -24.96 0.97
C ILE A 52 10.86 -26.18 0.64
N SER A 53 10.29 -27.31 0.30
CA SER A 53 11.03 -28.53 -0.08
C SER A 53 11.77 -28.43 -1.41
N SER A 54 11.51 -27.40 -2.22
CA SER A 54 12.25 -27.12 -3.45
C SER A 54 13.67 -26.59 -3.18
N PHE A 55 13.96 -26.18 -1.94
CA PHE A 55 15.26 -25.69 -1.53
C PHE A 55 16.05 -26.81 -0.84
N GLY A 56 17.36 -26.88 -1.12
CA GLY A 56 18.25 -27.92 -0.57
C GLY A 56 18.66 -27.73 0.89
N GLY A 57 18.16 -26.71 1.58
CA GLY A 57 18.59 -26.32 2.91
C GLY A 57 19.53 -25.12 2.91
N GLY A 58 20.10 -24.76 4.07
CA GLY A 58 21.02 -23.64 4.21
C GLY A 58 20.44 -22.46 5.00
N LYS A 59 20.99 -21.27 4.81
CA LYS A 59 20.52 -20.04 5.47
C LYS A 59 19.17 -19.61 4.93
N VAL A 60 18.24 -19.28 5.84
CA VAL A 60 16.89 -18.83 5.51
C VAL A 60 16.76 -17.35 5.79
N GLY A 61 16.38 -16.58 4.78
CA GLY A 61 16.02 -15.17 4.91
C GLY A 61 14.53 -14.94 4.66
N LEU A 62 13.83 -14.39 5.62
CA LEU A 62 12.44 -13.95 5.51
C LEU A 62 12.40 -12.43 5.41
N VAL A 63 12.03 -11.88 4.26
CA VAL A 63 11.77 -10.46 4.13
C VAL A 63 10.29 -10.16 4.39
N VAL A 64 10.01 -9.17 5.25
CA VAL A 64 8.65 -8.81 5.63
C VAL A 64 8.30 -7.42 5.09
N GLY A 65 7.17 -7.34 4.40
CA GLY A 65 6.62 -6.08 3.89
C GLY A 65 6.06 -5.17 4.99
N PRO A 66 5.95 -3.85 4.71
CA PRO A 66 5.65 -2.83 5.73
C PRO A 66 4.24 -2.90 6.33
N LEU A 67 3.31 -3.50 5.61
CA LEU A 67 1.88 -3.56 5.99
C LEU A 67 1.49 -4.87 6.67
N VAL A 68 2.44 -5.77 6.90
CA VAL A 68 2.17 -7.06 7.55
C VAL A 68 2.07 -6.88 9.05
N PRO A 69 0.92 -7.24 9.68
CA PRO A 69 0.76 -7.16 11.12
C PRO A 69 1.74 -8.10 11.86
N PRO A 70 2.21 -7.72 13.07
CA PRO A 70 3.11 -8.55 13.88
C PRO A 70 2.61 -9.97 14.11
N GLU A 71 1.32 -10.13 14.37
CA GLU A 71 0.68 -11.44 14.55
C GLU A 71 0.86 -12.36 13.34
N ILE A 72 0.72 -11.82 12.13
CA ILE A 72 0.89 -12.59 10.89
C ILE A 72 2.36 -12.98 10.68
N VAL A 73 3.30 -12.14 11.10
CA VAL A 73 4.73 -12.47 11.08
C VAL A 73 5.03 -13.63 12.05
N GLU A 74 4.49 -13.58 13.26
CA GLU A 74 4.68 -14.64 14.28
C GLU A 74 4.12 -15.97 13.79
N VAL A 75 2.88 -15.97 13.29
CA VAL A 75 2.23 -17.15 12.70
C VAL A 75 3.06 -17.72 11.53
N THR A 76 3.52 -16.85 10.63
CA THR A 76 4.33 -17.28 9.49
C THR A 76 5.64 -17.92 9.95
N LEU A 77 6.32 -17.32 10.93
CA LEU A 77 7.55 -17.88 11.49
C LEU A 77 7.33 -19.25 12.14
N GLU A 78 6.21 -19.43 12.83
CA GLU A 78 5.85 -20.73 13.42
C GLU A 78 5.64 -21.79 12.32
N GLN A 79 4.85 -21.46 11.29
CA GLN A 79 4.58 -22.34 10.17
C GLN A 79 5.85 -22.69 9.36
N LEU A 80 6.78 -21.73 9.22
CA LEU A 80 8.07 -21.95 8.58
C LEU A 80 8.95 -22.87 9.43
N ARG A 81 9.05 -22.65 10.75
CA ARG A 81 9.84 -23.50 11.66
C ARG A 81 9.37 -24.96 11.60
N ASN A 82 8.07 -25.21 11.63
CA ASN A 82 7.50 -26.55 11.54
C ASN A 82 7.95 -27.31 10.28
N ARG A 83 8.26 -26.62 9.20
CA ARG A 83 8.70 -27.18 7.90
C ARG A 83 10.21 -27.22 7.74
N LEU A 84 10.93 -26.27 8.34
CA LEU A 84 12.39 -26.13 8.22
C LEU A 84 13.15 -27.02 9.21
N THR A 85 12.65 -27.20 10.43
CA THR A 85 13.29 -28.05 11.46
C THR A 85 13.50 -29.50 10.98
N PRO A 86 12.55 -30.18 10.30
CA PRO A 86 12.80 -31.50 9.71
C PRO A 86 13.89 -31.52 8.63
N MET A 87 14.23 -30.37 8.03
CA MET A 87 15.30 -30.22 7.06
C MET A 87 16.65 -29.88 7.71
N GLY A 88 16.74 -29.86 9.05
CA GLY A 88 17.94 -29.49 9.80
C GLY A 88 18.21 -27.99 9.86
N ILE A 89 17.18 -27.15 9.63
CA ILE A 89 17.29 -25.69 9.66
C ILE A 89 16.57 -25.16 10.91
N ASP A 90 17.34 -24.61 11.85
CA ASP A 90 16.82 -24.18 13.16
C ASP A 90 16.66 -22.66 13.29
N SER A 91 17.14 -21.88 12.30
CA SER A 91 17.11 -20.42 12.39
C SER A 91 16.59 -19.78 11.11
N VAL A 92 15.85 -18.68 11.28
CA VAL A 92 15.36 -17.80 10.21
C VAL A 92 15.82 -16.39 10.53
N THR A 93 16.51 -15.75 9.58
CA THR A 93 16.84 -14.33 9.69
C THR A 93 15.69 -13.50 9.10
N VAL A 94 15.12 -12.60 9.87
CA VAL A 94 14.02 -11.71 9.46
C VAL A 94 14.59 -10.38 9.02
N PHE A 95 14.29 -9.98 7.80
CA PHE A 95 14.69 -8.69 7.24
C PHE A 95 13.52 -7.72 7.24
N LEU A 96 13.71 -6.56 7.87
CA LEU A 96 12.74 -5.48 7.97
C LEU A 96 13.36 -4.19 7.44
N ARG A 97 12.69 -3.50 6.54
CA ARG A 97 13.14 -2.18 6.12
C ARG A 97 12.99 -1.16 7.25
N LYS A 98 14.03 -0.37 7.53
CA LYS A 98 14.13 0.56 8.67
C LYS A 98 12.94 1.54 8.77
N ARG A 99 12.45 2.06 7.65
CA ARG A 99 11.26 2.94 7.60
C ARG A 99 9.93 2.22 7.92
N SER A 100 9.90 0.89 7.76
CA SER A 100 8.70 0.07 7.98
C SER A 100 8.66 -0.55 9.37
N SER A 101 9.74 -0.45 10.13
CA SER A 101 9.96 -1.22 11.37
C SER A 101 9.39 -0.58 12.64
N ASN A 102 8.69 0.56 12.54
CA ASN A 102 8.30 1.35 13.72
C ASN A 102 7.45 0.62 14.79
N ALA A 103 7.04 -0.62 14.56
CA ALA A 103 6.25 -1.40 15.52
C ALA A 103 6.56 -2.91 15.55
N LEU A 104 7.47 -3.42 14.70
CA LEU A 104 7.71 -4.87 14.63
C LEU A 104 8.82 -5.27 15.60
N THR A 105 8.44 -5.68 16.79
CA THR A 105 9.30 -6.49 17.66
C THR A 105 8.99 -7.94 17.38
N VAL A 106 9.84 -8.62 16.61
CA VAL A 106 9.71 -10.07 16.37
C VAL A 106 10.01 -10.79 17.68
N ARG A 107 9.01 -11.45 18.26
CA ARG A 107 9.18 -12.25 19.46
C ARG A 107 9.80 -13.59 19.11
N GLY A 108 10.75 -14.06 19.92
CA GLY A 108 11.34 -15.41 19.81
C GLY A 108 12.78 -15.46 19.31
N LYS A 109 13.22 -16.64 18.82
CA LYS A 109 14.61 -16.95 18.45
C LYS A 109 15.00 -16.49 17.02
N ALA A 110 14.21 -15.67 16.33
CA ALA A 110 14.58 -15.18 15.01
C ALA A 110 15.53 -13.99 15.15
N GLU A 111 16.65 -14.05 14.42
CA GLU A 111 17.52 -12.90 14.24
C GLU A 111 16.81 -11.85 13.38
N THR A 112 16.83 -10.59 13.79
CA THR A 112 16.19 -9.51 13.05
C THR A 112 17.24 -8.55 12.51
N VAL A 113 17.25 -8.33 11.20
CA VAL A 113 18.10 -7.37 10.50
C VAL A 113 17.25 -6.20 10.03
N LEU A 114 17.60 -4.99 10.50
CA LEU A 114 17.00 -3.75 10.01
C LEU A 114 17.77 -3.29 8.76
N VAL A 115 17.08 -3.29 7.63
CA VAL A 115 17.65 -2.91 6.34
C VAL A 115 17.55 -1.39 6.16
N ASP A 116 18.70 -0.71 6.16
CA ASP A 116 18.81 0.66 5.70
C ASP A 116 19.21 0.64 4.22
N PRO A 117 18.42 1.23 3.32
CA PRO A 117 18.73 1.23 1.89
C PRO A 117 19.94 2.08 1.51
N SER A 118 20.43 2.95 2.43
CA SER A 118 21.63 3.75 2.25
C SER A 118 22.91 3.08 2.79
N GLU A 119 22.77 1.96 3.52
CA GLU A 119 23.88 1.30 4.21
C GLU A 119 24.04 -0.14 3.67
N GLY A 120 25.15 -0.39 2.94
CA GLY A 120 25.52 -1.73 2.43
C GLY A 120 25.98 -2.70 3.52
N PRO A 121 26.51 -3.86 3.13
CA PRO A 121 26.93 -4.19 1.78
C PRO A 121 25.79 -4.60 0.83
N PHE A 122 25.92 -4.19 -0.44
CA PHE A 122 25.04 -4.62 -1.54
C PHE A 122 25.84 -5.41 -2.58
N VAL A 123 25.17 -6.30 -3.29
CA VAL A 123 25.71 -7.01 -4.45
C VAL A 123 24.94 -6.56 -5.70
N GLU A 124 25.66 -6.19 -6.75
CA GLU A 124 25.08 -5.85 -8.04
C GLU A 124 24.76 -7.13 -8.82
N LEU A 125 23.51 -7.31 -9.22
CA LEU A 125 23.02 -8.47 -9.95
C LEU A 125 22.83 -8.20 -11.45
N GLY A 126 23.03 -6.97 -11.90
CA GLY A 126 22.86 -6.54 -13.28
C GLY A 126 21.82 -5.42 -13.40
N LYS A 127 21.17 -5.33 -14.57
CA LYS A 127 20.16 -4.29 -14.85
C LYS A 127 18.87 -4.91 -15.38
N THR A 128 17.73 -4.30 -15.00
CA THR A 128 16.44 -4.64 -15.60
C THR A 128 16.37 -4.22 -17.07
N ALA A 129 15.32 -4.65 -17.76
CA ALA A 129 15.04 -4.20 -19.13
C ALA A 129 14.85 -2.68 -19.24
N SER A 130 14.36 -2.02 -18.18
CA SER A 130 14.23 -0.57 -18.09
C SER A 130 15.55 0.16 -17.80
N GLY A 131 16.63 -0.58 -17.55
CA GLY A 131 17.97 -0.06 -17.23
C GLY A 131 18.15 0.32 -15.75
N THR A 132 17.30 -0.18 -14.84
CA THR A 132 17.47 -0.03 -13.40
C THR A 132 18.57 -0.94 -12.92
N PRO A 133 19.66 -0.43 -12.29
CA PRO A 133 20.68 -1.26 -11.67
C PRO A 133 20.04 -1.98 -10.47
N VAL A 134 20.31 -3.28 -10.32
CA VAL A 134 19.75 -4.10 -9.25
C VAL A 134 20.84 -4.42 -8.24
N GLU A 135 20.84 -3.65 -7.16
CA GLU A 135 21.74 -3.82 -6.02
C GLU A 135 20.94 -4.31 -4.82
N VAL A 136 21.24 -5.52 -4.36
CA VAL A 136 20.49 -6.21 -3.30
C VAL A 136 21.39 -6.43 -2.08
N ARG A 137 20.81 -6.35 -0.88
CA ARG A 137 21.52 -6.66 0.37
C ARG A 137 22.25 -7.99 0.27
N GLN A 138 23.57 -7.97 0.52
CA GLN A 138 24.43 -9.14 0.37
C GLN A 138 24.06 -10.27 1.33
N ASP A 139 23.70 -9.94 2.57
CA ASP A 139 23.27 -10.93 3.58
C ASP A 139 21.98 -11.65 3.18
N PHE A 140 20.99 -10.93 2.62
CA PHE A 140 19.78 -11.55 2.06
C PHE A 140 20.09 -12.35 0.78
N HIS A 141 20.92 -11.80 -0.13
CA HIS A 141 21.27 -12.50 -1.37
C HIS A 141 22.00 -13.83 -1.09
N SER A 142 22.81 -13.87 -0.03
CA SER A 142 23.55 -15.07 0.40
C SER A 142 22.69 -16.15 1.07
N CYS A 143 21.40 -15.88 1.34
CA CYS A 143 20.51 -16.92 1.82
C CYS A 143 20.17 -17.88 0.69
N GLU A 144 20.29 -19.19 0.96
CA GLU A 144 19.90 -20.24 0.02
C GLU A 144 18.38 -20.34 -0.10
N VAL A 145 17.67 -20.12 1.02
CA VAL A 145 16.21 -20.09 1.07
C VAL A 145 15.74 -18.65 1.27
N LYS A 146 15.20 -18.06 0.22
CA LYS A 146 14.66 -16.71 0.23
C LYS A 146 13.14 -16.75 0.31
N ILE A 147 12.59 -16.10 1.32
CA ILE A 147 11.13 -16.06 1.55
C ILE A 147 10.69 -14.60 1.61
N SER A 148 9.58 -14.28 0.98
CA SER A 148 8.92 -12.99 1.09
C SER A 148 7.55 -13.13 1.75
N LEU A 149 7.23 -12.24 2.68
CA LEU A 149 5.91 -12.12 3.31
C LEU A 149 5.37 -10.72 3.06
N GLY A 150 4.29 -10.61 2.29
CA GLY A 150 3.71 -9.34 1.89
C GLY A 150 2.20 -9.28 2.06
N MET A 151 1.68 -8.10 2.44
CA MET A 151 0.24 -7.81 2.43
C MET A 151 -0.13 -7.14 1.12
N VAL A 152 -1.11 -7.68 0.41
CA VAL A 152 -1.58 -7.12 -0.86
C VAL A 152 -2.64 -6.07 -0.57
N THR A 153 -2.35 -4.82 -0.91
CA THR A 153 -3.26 -3.67 -0.81
C THR A 153 -3.08 -2.76 -2.03
N PRO A 154 -4.05 -1.92 -2.37
CA PRO A 154 -3.90 -0.98 -3.48
C PRO A 154 -2.74 -0.02 -3.27
N ASP A 155 -2.00 0.27 -4.34
CA ASP A 155 -0.97 1.28 -4.38
C ASP A 155 -0.98 2.04 -5.72
N PHE A 156 -0.86 3.36 -5.66
CA PHE A 156 -0.99 4.20 -6.85
C PHE A 156 0.20 4.09 -7.82
N ALA A 157 1.37 3.66 -7.36
CA ALA A 157 2.57 3.57 -8.19
C ALA A 157 2.72 2.20 -8.85
N THR A 158 2.36 1.13 -8.14
CA THR A 158 2.52 -0.26 -8.58
C THR A 158 1.19 -0.97 -8.86
N GLY A 159 0.05 -0.32 -8.60
CA GLY A 159 -1.27 -0.92 -8.60
C GLY A 159 -1.58 -1.62 -7.29
N PHE A 160 -0.71 -2.51 -6.86
CA PHE A 160 -0.81 -3.21 -5.59
C PHE A 160 0.56 -3.36 -4.93
N THR A 161 0.59 -3.27 -3.59
CA THR A 161 1.75 -3.61 -2.76
C THR A 161 1.85 -5.11 -2.56
N GLY A 162 2.88 -5.57 -1.88
CA GLY A 162 3.05 -6.96 -1.45
C GLY A 162 4.22 -7.64 -2.16
N GLY A 163 4.17 -8.95 -2.28
CA GLY A 163 5.18 -9.83 -2.91
C GLY A 163 6.42 -9.19 -3.52
N PRO A 164 6.37 -8.70 -4.76
CA PRO A 164 7.53 -8.12 -5.44
C PRO A 164 8.16 -6.93 -4.71
N GLU A 165 7.37 -6.09 -4.04
CA GLU A 165 7.90 -4.92 -3.34
C GLU A 165 8.66 -5.25 -2.06
N THR A 166 8.55 -6.46 -1.54
CA THR A 166 9.42 -6.93 -0.46
C THR A 166 10.86 -7.02 -0.93
N ILE A 167 11.10 -7.27 -2.22
CA ILE A 167 12.41 -7.33 -2.84
C ILE A 167 12.84 -5.94 -3.31
N LEU A 168 12.08 -5.29 -4.21
CA LEU A 168 12.33 -3.93 -4.66
C LEU A 168 11.10 -3.06 -4.34
N PRO A 169 11.21 -2.15 -3.36
CA PRO A 169 12.43 -1.60 -2.77
C PRO A 169 12.96 -2.33 -1.51
N GLY A 170 12.26 -3.33 -0.97
CA GLY A 170 12.50 -3.88 0.37
C GLY A 170 13.95 -4.23 0.68
N MET A 171 14.63 -4.95 -0.21
CA MET A 171 16.00 -5.44 -0.06
C MET A 171 17.03 -4.71 -0.92
N CYS A 172 16.61 -3.67 -1.65
CA CYS A 172 17.48 -2.98 -2.60
C CYS A 172 18.06 -1.68 -2.03
N SER A 173 19.14 -1.21 -2.70
CA SER A 173 19.78 0.08 -2.40
C SER A 173 18.87 1.27 -2.74
N VAL A 174 19.20 2.44 -2.19
CA VAL A 174 18.57 3.72 -2.55
C VAL A 174 18.68 4.00 -4.05
N GLU A 175 19.80 3.65 -4.69
CA GLU A 175 20.01 3.88 -6.12
C GLU A 175 19.03 3.04 -6.95
N THR A 176 18.90 1.76 -6.64
CA THR A 176 17.94 0.86 -7.29
C THR A 176 16.50 1.38 -7.11
N GLU A 177 16.10 1.71 -5.88
CA GLU A 177 14.77 2.25 -5.60
C GLU A 177 14.50 3.54 -6.35
N THR A 178 15.45 4.50 -6.28
CA THR A 178 15.32 5.81 -6.94
C THR A 178 15.13 5.65 -8.43
N LYS A 179 15.91 4.76 -9.06
CA LYS A 179 15.80 4.50 -10.50
C LYS A 179 14.48 3.86 -10.88
N ASN A 180 14.06 2.82 -10.15
CA ASN A 180 12.77 2.17 -10.35
C ASN A 180 11.61 3.16 -10.19
N ARG A 181 11.56 3.88 -9.07
CA ARG A 181 10.48 4.84 -8.81
C ARG A 181 10.46 6.02 -9.81
N SER A 182 11.62 6.39 -10.39
CA SER A 182 11.69 7.43 -11.42
C SER A 182 10.96 7.06 -12.71
N LEU A 183 10.64 5.78 -12.93
CA LEU A 183 9.85 5.32 -14.07
C LEU A 183 8.42 5.91 -14.05
N LEU A 184 7.92 6.35 -12.89
CA LEU A 184 6.66 7.08 -12.80
C LEU A 184 6.65 8.35 -13.66
N LEU A 185 7.82 8.98 -13.87
CA LEU A 185 7.96 10.19 -14.68
C LEU A 185 7.85 9.94 -16.19
N LYS A 186 7.92 8.67 -16.63
CA LYS A 186 7.81 8.28 -18.04
C LYS A 186 6.37 7.98 -18.48
N GLY A 187 5.46 7.82 -17.55
CA GLY A 187 4.06 7.52 -17.81
C GLY A 187 3.22 7.61 -16.55
N THR A 188 1.93 7.56 -16.69
CA THR A 188 0.99 7.43 -15.58
C THR A 188 1.18 6.07 -14.89
N GLY A 189 0.85 6.00 -13.61
CA GLY A 189 0.79 4.74 -12.87
C GLY A 189 -0.14 3.71 -13.54
N PRO A 190 -0.47 2.61 -12.85
CA PRO A 190 -1.37 1.59 -13.38
C PRO A 190 -2.68 2.21 -13.87
N THR A 191 -3.12 1.82 -15.06
CA THR A 191 -4.39 2.21 -15.67
C THR A 191 -5.32 1.00 -15.77
N GLU A 192 -6.61 1.22 -16.07
CA GLU A 192 -7.53 0.11 -16.32
C GLU A 192 -7.04 -0.83 -17.44
N ASP A 193 -6.36 -0.27 -18.44
CA ASP A 193 -5.81 -1.02 -19.58
C ASP A 193 -4.43 -1.63 -19.30
N ASN A 194 -3.73 -1.18 -18.25
CA ASN A 194 -2.41 -1.65 -17.86
C ASN A 194 -2.28 -1.72 -16.34
N ALA A 195 -2.83 -2.78 -15.77
CA ALA A 195 -2.74 -3.07 -14.33
C ALA A 195 -1.28 -3.26 -13.84
N GLN A 196 -0.33 -3.50 -14.74
CA GLN A 196 1.10 -3.63 -14.47
C GLN A 196 1.85 -2.39 -14.98
N GLY A 197 1.71 -1.28 -14.31
CA GLY A 197 2.47 -0.06 -14.66
C GLY A 197 3.99 -0.29 -14.76
N PRO A 198 4.73 0.67 -15.34
CA PRO A 198 6.17 0.51 -15.63
C PRO A 198 7.01 0.19 -14.38
N ILE A 199 6.60 0.67 -13.21
CA ILE A 199 7.30 0.39 -11.94
C ILE A 199 7.16 -1.08 -11.56
N LEU A 200 5.95 -1.65 -11.59
CA LEU A 200 5.75 -3.05 -11.24
C LEU A 200 6.45 -3.99 -12.23
N THR A 201 6.39 -3.69 -13.52
CA THR A 201 7.13 -4.46 -14.54
C THR A 201 8.62 -4.50 -14.26
N ASP A 202 9.21 -3.35 -13.97
CA ASP A 202 10.64 -3.22 -13.63
C ASP A 202 10.98 -3.91 -12.29
N THR A 203 10.07 -3.83 -11.31
CA THR A 203 10.20 -4.56 -10.03
C THR A 203 10.21 -6.08 -10.23
N LEU A 204 9.34 -6.61 -11.08
CA LEU A 204 9.32 -8.04 -11.41
C LEU A 204 10.59 -8.46 -12.13
N ASP A 205 11.12 -7.65 -13.04
CA ASP A 205 12.42 -7.91 -13.68
C ASP A 205 13.55 -7.97 -12.64
N ALA A 206 13.58 -7.05 -11.69
CA ALA A 206 14.54 -7.07 -10.59
C ALA A 206 14.42 -8.35 -9.73
N CYS A 207 13.19 -8.77 -9.42
CA CYS A 207 12.94 -10.01 -8.68
C CYS A 207 13.50 -11.25 -9.41
N ARG A 208 13.39 -11.30 -10.75
CA ARG A 208 13.95 -12.39 -11.56
C ARG A 208 15.47 -12.45 -11.46
N LEU A 209 16.17 -11.31 -11.37
CA LEU A 209 17.61 -11.24 -11.16
C LEU A 209 18.04 -11.75 -9.77
N VAL A 210 17.20 -11.58 -8.75
CA VAL A 210 17.46 -12.10 -7.38
C VAL A 210 17.41 -13.63 -7.33
N GLY A 211 16.69 -14.25 -8.25
CA GLY A 211 16.49 -15.70 -8.32
C GLY A 211 15.23 -16.16 -7.58
N PRO A 212 15.12 -17.46 -7.29
CA PRO A 212 13.93 -18.03 -6.67
C PRO A 212 13.64 -17.43 -5.29
N VAL A 213 12.42 -16.93 -5.10
CA VAL A 213 11.89 -16.44 -3.83
C VAL A 213 10.53 -17.09 -3.60
N LEU A 214 10.39 -17.82 -2.49
CA LEU A 214 9.09 -18.31 -2.03
C LEU A 214 8.27 -17.13 -1.50
N SER A 215 7.24 -16.75 -2.19
CA SER A 215 6.35 -15.66 -1.75
C SER A 215 5.22 -16.19 -0.89
N ILE A 216 4.90 -15.46 0.19
CA ILE A 216 3.67 -15.59 0.97
C ILE A 216 2.93 -14.26 0.81
N SER A 217 1.87 -14.25 0.00
CA SER A 217 1.07 -13.09 -0.30
C SER A 217 -0.26 -13.17 0.45
N CYS A 218 -0.47 -12.23 1.37
CA CYS A 218 -1.62 -12.18 2.26
C CYS A 218 -2.64 -11.16 1.74
N VAL A 219 -3.91 -11.53 1.75
CA VAL A 219 -5.04 -10.62 1.47
C VAL A 219 -5.68 -10.24 2.81
N PRO A 220 -5.76 -8.93 3.15
CA PRO A 220 -6.37 -8.48 4.39
C PRO A 220 -7.88 -8.73 4.39
N ASP A 221 -8.45 -8.90 5.58
CA ASP A 221 -9.88 -8.75 5.81
C ASP A 221 -10.24 -7.28 6.11
N GLY A 222 -11.50 -7.01 6.39
CA GLY A 222 -11.95 -5.66 6.75
C GLY A 222 -11.57 -5.20 8.17
N SER A 223 -11.06 -6.10 9.02
CA SER A 223 -10.82 -5.87 10.46
C SER A 223 -9.35 -5.77 10.86
N GLY A 224 -8.43 -6.01 9.92
CA GLY A 224 -6.98 -6.03 10.16
C GLY A 224 -6.40 -7.43 10.28
N GLY A 225 -7.21 -8.48 10.12
CA GLY A 225 -6.80 -9.88 10.01
C GLY A 225 -6.56 -10.32 8.56
N LEU A 226 -6.57 -11.65 8.33
CA LEU A 226 -6.44 -12.25 7.02
C LEU A 226 -7.77 -12.76 6.48
N GLU A 227 -8.06 -12.43 5.24
CA GLU A 227 -9.11 -13.07 4.45
C GLU A 227 -8.59 -14.35 3.79
N SER A 228 -7.38 -14.28 3.20
CA SER A 228 -6.71 -15.42 2.58
C SER A 228 -5.19 -15.21 2.53
N ALA A 229 -4.47 -16.32 2.34
CA ALA A 229 -3.04 -16.33 2.08
C ALA A 229 -2.76 -17.27 0.90
N PHE A 230 -1.73 -16.94 0.10
CA PHE A 230 -1.21 -17.73 -1.00
C PHE A 230 0.30 -17.84 -0.85
N ALA A 231 0.87 -19.01 -1.16
CA ALA A 231 2.32 -19.21 -1.12
C ALA A 231 2.79 -19.89 -2.42
N GLY A 232 4.05 -19.66 -2.81
CA GLY A 232 4.63 -20.26 -4.02
C GLY A 232 5.57 -19.34 -4.77
N GLU A 233 5.66 -19.49 -6.09
CA GLU A 233 6.45 -18.60 -6.95
C GLU A 233 5.96 -17.15 -6.83
N LEU A 234 6.89 -16.20 -6.74
CA LEU A 234 6.61 -14.82 -6.39
C LEU A 234 5.56 -14.15 -7.30
N GLU A 235 5.76 -14.17 -8.62
CA GLU A 235 4.85 -13.48 -9.55
C GLU A 235 3.48 -14.16 -9.67
N PRO A 236 3.37 -15.49 -9.87
CA PRO A 236 2.07 -16.17 -9.89
C PRO A 236 1.28 -16.01 -8.58
N THR A 237 1.95 -16.15 -7.43
CA THR A 237 1.34 -16.00 -6.11
C THR A 237 0.80 -14.59 -5.89
N PHE A 238 1.54 -13.58 -6.32
CA PHE A 238 1.11 -12.18 -6.23
C PHE A 238 -0.12 -11.91 -7.12
N LYS A 239 -0.16 -12.45 -8.34
CA LYS A 239 -1.32 -12.32 -9.25
C LYS A 239 -2.58 -12.99 -8.67
N GLU A 240 -2.43 -14.18 -8.08
CA GLU A 240 -3.54 -14.88 -7.44
C GLU A 240 -4.09 -14.07 -6.26
N ALA A 241 -3.21 -13.51 -5.42
CA ALA A 241 -3.60 -12.67 -4.32
C ALA A 241 -4.30 -11.37 -4.76
N ILE A 242 -3.87 -10.72 -5.86
CA ILE A 242 -4.55 -9.56 -6.44
C ILE A 242 -5.95 -9.95 -6.94
N THR A 243 -6.07 -11.09 -7.63
CA THR A 243 -7.35 -11.59 -8.11
C THR A 243 -8.31 -11.79 -6.94
N ARG A 244 -7.84 -12.43 -5.87
CA ARG A 244 -8.64 -12.63 -4.66
C ARG A 244 -8.99 -11.30 -3.97
N TYR A 245 -8.02 -10.39 -3.86
CA TYR A 245 -8.26 -9.05 -3.33
C TYR A 245 -9.39 -8.34 -4.06
N SER A 246 -9.34 -8.36 -5.39
CA SER A 246 -10.34 -7.71 -6.24
C SER A 246 -11.73 -8.30 -6.07
N GLN A 247 -11.85 -9.63 -5.92
CA GLN A 247 -13.13 -10.31 -5.65
C GLN A 247 -13.74 -9.89 -4.31
N VAL A 248 -12.90 -9.60 -3.30
CA VAL A 248 -13.34 -9.29 -1.94
C VAL A 248 -13.59 -7.79 -1.75
N HIS A 249 -12.69 -6.94 -2.25
CA HIS A 249 -12.65 -5.52 -1.90
C HIS A 249 -13.15 -4.57 -2.99
N ASN A 250 -13.30 -5.04 -4.25
CA ASN A 250 -13.91 -4.21 -5.29
C ASN A 250 -15.44 -4.17 -5.09
N GLN A 251 -15.97 -2.97 -4.95
CA GLN A 251 -17.41 -2.78 -4.75
C GLN A 251 -18.02 -1.89 -5.84
N GLY A 252 -19.01 -2.45 -6.55
CA GLY A 252 -19.64 -1.78 -7.66
C GLY A 252 -20.52 -0.61 -7.24
N ILE A 253 -20.41 0.47 -8.00
CA ILE A 253 -21.34 1.60 -8.00
C ILE A 253 -21.87 1.82 -9.41
N ASP A 254 -23.11 2.33 -9.52
CA ASP A 254 -23.82 2.58 -10.78
C ASP A 254 -23.92 4.08 -11.09
N VAL A 255 -23.54 4.93 -10.14
CA VAL A 255 -23.52 6.38 -10.30
C VAL A 255 -22.17 6.90 -9.84
N ARG A 256 -21.59 7.83 -10.60
CA ARG A 256 -20.42 8.60 -10.15
C ARG A 256 -20.84 9.66 -9.14
N PRO A 257 -20.44 9.55 -7.86
CA PRO A 257 -20.84 10.51 -6.84
C PRO A 257 -20.20 11.86 -7.04
N ASP A 258 -20.94 12.93 -6.65
CA ASP A 258 -20.41 14.30 -6.65
C ASP A 258 -19.46 14.51 -5.46
N ILE A 259 -19.71 13.80 -4.37
CA ILE A 259 -18.93 13.86 -3.12
C ILE A 259 -18.56 12.43 -2.71
N THR A 260 -17.27 12.17 -2.51
CA THR A 260 -16.79 10.87 -2.00
C THR A 260 -16.03 11.09 -0.68
N VAL A 261 -16.47 10.44 0.38
CA VAL A 261 -15.77 10.40 1.67
C VAL A 261 -14.91 9.15 1.72
N LEU A 262 -13.61 9.31 1.96
CA LEU A 262 -12.64 8.22 2.16
C LEU A 262 -12.12 8.29 3.60
N ALA A 263 -12.41 7.28 4.41
CA ALA A 263 -11.76 7.12 5.71
C ALA A 263 -10.49 6.29 5.55
N ALA A 264 -9.39 6.81 6.08
CA ALA A 264 -8.05 6.25 5.82
C ALA A 264 -7.70 5.02 6.69
N GLY A 265 -8.51 4.69 7.69
CA GLY A 265 -8.16 3.67 8.68
C GLY A 265 -6.95 4.09 9.54
N GLN A 266 -6.55 3.26 10.49
CA GLN A 266 -5.52 3.60 11.46
C GLN A 266 -4.14 3.79 10.81
N MET A 267 -3.73 2.88 9.94
CA MET A 267 -2.39 2.87 9.35
C MET A 267 -2.16 4.03 8.39
N PHE A 268 -3.07 4.21 7.43
CA PHE A 268 -2.98 5.28 6.45
C PHE A 268 -3.43 6.63 6.99
N GLY A 269 -4.21 6.66 8.07
CA GLY A 269 -4.65 7.88 8.75
C GLY A 269 -3.66 8.45 9.75
N ALA A 270 -2.53 7.79 10.01
CA ALA A 270 -1.56 8.21 11.03
C ALA A 270 -0.88 9.55 10.70
N ASP A 271 -0.62 9.84 9.45
CA ASP A 271 -0.04 11.08 8.94
C ASP A 271 -0.53 11.42 7.53
N LEU A 272 -0.25 12.64 7.06
CA LEU A 272 -0.73 13.11 5.77
C LEU A 272 -0.06 12.38 4.58
N TYR A 273 1.24 12.06 4.69
CA TYR A 273 1.98 11.35 3.64
C TYR A 273 1.35 10.00 3.29
N HIS A 274 0.94 9.24 4.32
CA HIS A 274 0.24 7.98 4.10
C HIS A 274 -1.23 8.20 3.69
N GLY A 275 -1.90 9.18 4.31
CA GLY A 275 -3.31 9.45 4.03
C GLY A 275 -3.61 9.83 2.58
N VAL A 276 -2.77 10.64 1.94
CA VAL A 276 -2.99 11.03 0.54
C VAL A 276 -2.84 9.87 -0.45
N ARG A 277 -2.15 8.81 -0.08
CA ARG A 277 -1.92 7.63 -0.95
C ARG A 277 -3.18 6.83 -1.24
N ILE A 278 -4.25 7.02 -0.44
CA ILE A 278 -5.53 6.34 -0.71
C ILE A 278 -6.46 7.13 -1.65
N LEU A 279 -6.16 8.40 -1.96
CA LEU A 279 -7.02 9.21 -2.85
C LEU A 279 -7.25 8.56 -4.22
N PRO A 280 -6.25 7.93 -4.86
CA PRO A 280 -6.45 7.25 -6.15
C PRO A 280 -7.47 6.11 -6.12
N ASN A 281 -7.69 5.50 -4.96
CA ASN A 281 -8.64 4.40 -4.83
C ASN A 281 -10.08 4.82 -5.20
N ALA A 282 -10.39 6.13 -5.12
CA ALA A 282 -11.68 6.66 -5.52
C ALA A 282 -11.73 7.20 -6.96
N TRP A 283 -10.59 7.36 -7.65
CA TRP A 283 -10.56 8.11 -8.92
C TRP A 283 -11.42 7.50 -10.03
N ASN A 284 -11.46 6.18 -10.12
CA ASN A 284 -12.27 5.50 -11.14
C ASN A 284 -13.77 5.62 -10.89
N ALA A 285 -14.15 5.89 -9.65
CA ALA A 285 -15.53 5.99 -9.22
C ALA A 285 -16.01 7.43 -9.06
N ALA A 286 -15.17 8.33 -8.55
CA ALA A 286 -15.52 9.72 -8.31
C ALA A 286 -15.77 10.49 -9.61
N LYS A 287 -16.71 11.44 -9.55
CA LYS A 287 -16.93 12.41 -10.63
C LYS A 287 -15.71 13.32 -10.79
N LYS A 288 -15.30 13.57 -12.01
CA LYS A 288 -14.28 14.57 -12.30
C LYS A 288 -14.77 15.95 -11.82
N ASP A 289 -13.88 16.73 -11.25
CA ASP A 289 -14.17 18.02 -10.62
C ASP A 289 -15.11 17.96 -9.40
N GLY A 290 -15.50 16.76 -8.97
CA GLY A 290 -16.25 16.52 -7.73
C GLY A 290 -15.39 16.71 -6.48
N THR A 291 -15.98 16.50 -5.32
CA THR A 291 -15.29 16.66 -4.02
C THR A 291 -14.85 15.31 -3.45
N LEU A 292 -13.56 15.19 -3.09
CA LEU A 292 -13.03 14.12 -2.25
C LEU A 292 -12.83 14.63 -0.83
N ILE A 293 -13.38 13.94 0.15
CA ILE A 293 -13.18 14.21 1.58
C ILE A 293 -12.32 13.11 2.15
N LEU A 294 -11.07 13.41 2.48
CA LEU A 294 -10.16 12.50 3.15
C LEU A 294 -10.33 12.67 4.67
N ALA A 295 -10.81 11.63 5.35
CA ALA A 295 -10.86 11.57 6.81
C ALA A 295 -9.63 10.78 7.30
N ALA A 296 -8.61 11.50 7.74
CA ALA A 296 -7.34 10.97 8.24
C ALA A 296 -6.93 11.81 9.46
N GLU A 297 -6.76 11.17 10.61
CA GLU A 297 -6.44 11.90 11.86
C GLU A 297 -5.15 12.71 11.75
N CYS A 298 -4.12 12.10 11.13
CA CYS A 298 -2.78 12.70 10.98
C CYS A 298 -2.15 13.09 12.33
N ALA A 299 -2.34 12.27 13.37
CA ALA A 299 -1.78 12.52 14.71
C ALA A 299 -0.25 12.59 14.71
N LYS A 300 0.42 11.91 13.75
CA LYS A 300 1.87 11.98 13.54
C LYS A 300 2.30 13.13 12.62
N GLY A 301 1.42 14.06 12.31
CA GLY A 301 1.73 15.24 11.51
C GLY A 301 1.73 14.99 10.01
N VAL A 302 2.70 15.59 9.31
CA VAL A 302 2.82 15.49 7.84
C VAL A 302 3.40 14.15 7.39
N GLY A 303 4.21 13.50 8.23
CA GLY A 303 4.78 12.17 8.01
C GLY A 303 6.18 12.17 7.42
N ASP A 304 6.42 12.80 6.29
CA ASP A 304 7.72 12.79 5.62
C ASP A 304 8.22 14.19 5.30
N GLU A 305 9.51 14.47 5.64
CA GLU A 305 10.09 15.79 5.43
C GLU A 305 10.32 16.15 3.97
N SER A 306 10.71 15.17 3.13
CA SER A 306 10.90 15.39 1.71
C SER A 306 9.55 15.64 1.00
N PHE A 307 8.49 14.95 1.41
CA PHE A 307 7.13 15.22 0.95
C PHE A 307 6.69 16.65 1.28
N LEU A 308 6.97 17.12 2.51
CA LEU A 308 6.71 18.50 2.92
C LEU A 308 7.54 19.49 2.09
N GLU A 309 8.85 19.25 1.92
CA GLU A 309 9.75 20.09 1.12
C GLU A 309 9.25 20.23 -0.32
N PHE A 310 8.96 19.10 -1.00
CA PHE A 310 8.47 19.11 -2.38
C PHE A 310 7.12 19.82 -2.52
N SER A 311 6.21 19.59 -1.58
CA SER A 311 4.88 20.23 -1.61
C SER A 311 4.95 21.75 -1.44
N ARG A 312 5.90 22.25 -0.66
CA ARG A 312 6.14 23.69 -0.43
C ARG A 312 6.91 24.36 -1.57
N ARG A 313 7.94 23.68 -2.10
CA ARG A 313 8.86 24.24 -3.10
C ARG A 313 8.20 24.41 -4.45
N PHE A 314 7.29 23.53 -4.84
CA PHE A 314 6.65 23.51 -6.13
C PHE A 314 5.15 23.85 -5.99
N GLU A 315 4.73 24.92 -6.65
CA GLU A 315 3.35 25.40 -6.54
C GLU A 315 2.36 24.48 -7.27
N ASP A 316 2.72 24.01 -8.47
CA ASP A 316 1.89 23.17 -9.32
C ASP A 316 2.55 21.84 -9.71
N ARG A 317 1.76 20.93 -10.29
CA ARG A 317 2.19 19.61 -10.76
C ARG A 317 3.28 19.69 -11.84
N LYS A 318 3.20 20.66 -12.76
CA LYS A 318 4.15 20.80 -13.87
C LYS A 318 5.54 21.20 -13.39
N SER A 319 5.61 22.18 -12.48
CA SER A 319 6.87 22.61 -11.86
C SER A 319 7.49 21.51 -11.01
N LEU A 320 6.68 20.77 -10.24
CA LEU A 320 7.14 19.62 -9.47
C LEU A 320 7.67 18.51 -10.40
N LEU A 321 6.94 18.16 -11.44
CA LEU A 321 7.37 17.15 -12.41
C LEU A 321 8.71 17.51 -13.05
N THR A 322 8.91 18.80 -13.40
CA THR A 322 10.18 19.30 -13.92
C THR A 322 11.30 19.18 -12.89
N GLY A 323 11.05 19.55 -11.63
CA GLY A 323 12.01 19.38 -10.54
C GLY A 323 12.42 17.92 -10.31
N LEU A 324 11.44 17.00 -10.32
CA LEU A 324 11.69 15.57 -10.15
C LEU A 324 12.46 14.95 -11.33
N ARG A 325 12.32 15.46 -12.56
CA ARG A 325 13.14 15.02 -13.70
C ARG A 325 14.62 15.40 -13.54
N HIS A 326 14.92 16.48 -12.86
CA HIS A 326 16.30 16.91 -12.61
C HIS A 326 16.89 16.24 -11.37
N HIS A 327 16.10 16.04 -10.33
CA HIS A 327 16.54 15.46 -9.07
C HIS A 327 15.42 14.64 -8.44
N PHE A 328 15.36 13.36 -8.80
CA PHE A 328 14.33 12.46 -8.31
C PHE A 328 14.64 12.01 -6.88
N ARG A 329 13.61 12.05 -6.03
CA ARG A 329 13.56 11.39 -4.73
C ARG A 329 12.27 10.58 -4.64
N PRO A 330 12.29 9.36 -4.11
CA PRO A 330 11.09 8.52 -4.01
C PRO A 330 9.90 9.21 -3.37
N GLU A 331 10.10 10.02 -2.32
CA GLU A 331 9.04 10.71 -1.59
C GLU A 331 8.36 11.81 -2.42
N GLY A 332 9.04 12.35 -3.42
CA GLY A 332 8.49 13.34 -4.35
C GLY A 332 7.32 12.81 -5.19
N HIS A 333 7.22 11.49 -5.35
CA HIS A 333 6.09 10.91 -6.09
C HIS A 333 4.76 11.05 -5.32
N VAL A 334 4.76 11.04 -3.98
CA VAL A 334 3.55 11.30 -3.19
C VAL A 334 3.13 12.76 -3.27
N ALA A 335 4.11 13.69 -3.34
CA ALA A 335 3.80 15.09 -3.59
C ALA A 335 3.19 15.29 -5.01
N LEU A 336 3.68 14.56 -6.01
CA LEU A 336 3.13 14.57 -7.37
C LEU A 336 1.69 14.03 -7.39
N LEU A 337 1.44 12.93 -6.69
CA LEU A 337 0.13 12.34 -6.49
C LEU A 337 -0.86 13.35 -5.88
N LEU A 338 -0.44 14.04 -4.82
CA LEU A 338 -1.29 15.05 -4.18
C LEU A 338 -1.62 16.21 -5.12
N LYS A 339 -0.62 16.71 -5.88
CA LYS A 339 -0.87 17.76 -6.91
C LYS A 339 -1.85 17.27 -7.97
N GLU A 340 -1.74 16.02 -8.41
CA GLU A 340 -2.71 15.45 -9.34
C GLU A 340 -4.10 15.32 -8.73
N ALA A 341 -4.21 14.92 -7.46
CA ALA A 341 -5.49 14.81 -6.77
C ALA A 341 -6.23 16.16 -6.69
N VAL A 342 -5.52 17.24 -6.36
CA VAL A 342 -6.12 18.58 -6.27
C VAL A 342 -6.40 19.24 -7.65
N GLU A 343 -5.73 18.78 -8.71
CA GLU A 343 -6.07 19.15 -10.08
C GLU A 343 -7.34 18.42 -10.59
N ARG A 344 -7.56 17.18 -10.15
CA ARG A 344 -8.71 16.36 -10.56
C ARG A 344 -9.98 16.67 -9.78
N ASN A 345 -9.84 16.98 -8.50
CA ASN A 345 -10.96 17.07 -7.55
C ASN A 345 -10.74 18.20 -6.55
N ARG A 346 -11.81 18.68 -5.96
CA ARG A 346 -11.75 19.50 -4.75
C ARG A 346 -11.47 18.61 -3.54
N VAL A 347 -10.25 18.66 -2.99
CA VAL A 347 -9.88 17.80 -1.87
C VAL A 347 -10.05 18.55 -0.54
N GLN A 348 -10.85 17.98 0.36
CA GLN A 348 -10.98 18.42 1.74
C GLN A 348 -10.35 17.40 2.68
N LEU A 349 -9.64 17.89 3.70
CA LEU A 349 -9.02 17.06 4.72
C LEU A 349 -9.72 17.28 6.06
N VAL A 350 -10.14 16.19 6.68
CA VAL A 350 -10.59 16.14 8.08
C VAL A 350 -9.46 15.53 8.89
N SER A 351 -8.78 16.35 9.70
CA SER A 351 -7.60 15.92 10.46
C SER A 351 -7.40 16.79 11.71
N VAL A 352 -6.47 16.40 12.57
CA VAL A 352 -5.99 17.21 13.70
C VAL A 352 -4.88 18.19 13.29
N LEU A 353 -4.45 18.17 12.01
CA LEU A 353 -3.43 19.10 11.52
C LEU A 353 -3.91 20.55 11.62
N PRO A 354 -3.04 21.48 12.05
CA PRO A 354 -3.34 22.90 12.01
C PRO A 354 -3.67 23.38 10.59
N ASP A 355 -4.65 24.28 10.47
CA ASP A 355 -5.15 24.78 9.18
C ASP A 355 -4.06 25.35 8.27
N HIS A 356 -3.00 25.94 8.82
CA HIS A 356 -1.91 26.49 8.02
C HIS A 356 -1.11 25.38 7.31
N TYR A 357 -0.91 24.21 7.94
CA TYR A 357 -0.32 23.06 7.27
C TYR A 357 -1.22 22.55 6.13
N VAL A 358 -2.52 22.37 6.41
CA VAL A 358 -3.48 21.87 5.42
C VAL A 358 -3.49 22.78 4.16
N ARG A 359 -3.50 24.10 4.36
CA ARG A 359 -3.44 25.07 3.25
C ARG A 359 -2.15 25.01 2.44
N MET A 360 -1.00 24.66 3.05
CA MET A 360 0.27 24.51 2.33
C MET A 360 0.23 23.41 1.26
N PHE A 361 -0.66 22.43 1.43
CA PHE A 361 -0.87 21.34 0.47
C PHE A 361 -2.00 21.63 -0.53
N ASN A 362 -2.52 22.85 -0.59
CA ASN A 362 -3.69 23.24 -1.38
C ASN A 362 -4.96 22.42 -1.04
N LEU A 363 -5.05 21.96 0.20
CA LEU A 363 -6.21 21.26 0.72
C LEU A 363 -7.12 22.22 1.49
N LYS A 364 -8.41 21.92 1.48
CA LYS A 364 -9.37 22.61 2.32
C LYS A 364 -9.51 21.88 3.65
N SER A 365 -9.27 22.58 4.75
CA SER A 365 -9.47 22.02 6.10
C SER A 365 -10.95 21.96 6.46
N ALA A 366 -11.33 20.88 7.14
CA ALA A 366 -12.64 20.75 7.78
C ALA A 366 -12.48 20.12 9.17
N ARG A 367 -13.24 20.64 10.15
CA ARG A 367 -13.15 20.16 11.54
C ARG A 367 -13.80 18.79 11.75
N THR A 368 -14.84 18.48 10.97
CA THR A 368 -15.55 17.20 11.01
C THR A 368 -15.96 16.78 9.61
N ALA A 369 -16.09 15.47 9.40
CA ALA A 369 -16.57 14.94 8.13
C ALA A 369 -17.98 15.43 7.79
N SER A 370 -18.86 15.57 8.78
CA SER A 370 -20.21 16.16 8.59
C SER A 370 -20.16 17.60 8.08
N ALA A 371 -19.26 18.44 8.62
CA ALA A 371 -19.08 19.82 8.16
C ALA A 371 -18.49 19.87 6.75
N ALA A 372 -17.56 18.98 6.43
CA ALA A 372 -17.01 18.82 5.09
C ALA A 372 -18.11 18.45 4.07
N ILE A 373 -18.95 17.46 4.38
CA ILE A 373 -20.08 17.05 3.53
C ILE A 373 -21.04 18.22 3.31
N GLN A 374 -21.47 18.91 4.37
CA GLN A 374 -22.39 20.05 4.24
C GLN A 374 -21.81 21.19 3.39
N SER A 375 -20.51 21.48 3.56
CA SER A 375 -19.83 22.50 2.75
C SER A 375 -19.70 22.07 1.27
N SER A 376 -19.54 20.76 1.04
CA SER A 376 -19.47 20.20 -0.31
C SER A 376 -20.81 20.19 -1.02
N ILE A 377 -21.91 19.84 -0.32
CA ILE A 377 -23.27 19.91 -0.87
C ILE A 377 -23.61 21.35 -1.31
N ARG A 378 -23.20 22.35 -0.50
CA ARG A 378 -23.39 23.75 -0.90
C ARG A 378 -22.61 24.14 -2.16
N ALA A 379 -21.46 23.53 -2.40
CA ALA A 379 -20.61 23.81 -3.56
C ALA A 379 -21.00 23.01 -4.81
N GLU A 380 -21.41 21.74 -4.63
CA GLU A 380 -21.78 20.84 -5.73
C GLU A 380 -23.26 21.02 -6.17
N GLY A 381 -24.11 21.52 -5.27
CA GLY A 381 -25.55 21.66 -5.47
C GLY A 381 -26.37 20.80 -4.51
N LYS A 382 -27.64 21.20 -4.32
CA LYS A 382 -28.55 20.56 -3.35
C LYS A 382 -28.81 19.06 -3.64
N ASP A 383 -28.70 18.63 -4.89
CA ASP A 383 -28.98 17.26 -5.34
C ASP A 383 -27.68 16.42 -5.41
N ALA A 384 -26.57 16.94 -4.84
CA ALA A 384 -25.27 16.26 -4.86
C ALA A 384 -25.33 14.91 -4.13
N ARG A 385 -24.79 13.87 -4.77
CA ARG A 385 -24.76 12.50 -4.25
C ARG A 385 -23.51 12.22 -3.47
N VAL A 386 -23.67 11.68 -2.26
CA VAL A 386 -22.59 11.38 -1.31
C VAL A 386 -22.35 9.87 -1.25
N LEU A 387 -21.15 9.45 -1.60
CA LEU A 387 -20.62 8.11 -1.38
C LEU A 387 -19.74 8.13 -0.13
N ILE A 388 -19.90 7.15 0.76
CA ILE A 388 -19.03 6.93 1.92
C ILE A 388 -18.25 5.64 1.69
N VAL A 389 -16.92 5.68 1.84
CA VAL A 389 -16.03 4.52 1.84
C VAL A 389 -15.36 4.45 3.20
N THR A 390 -15.82 3.54 4.05
CA THR A 390 -15.40 3.46 5.47
C THR A 390 -13.97 2.98 5.65
N ARG A 391 -13.43 2.24 4.68
CA ARG A 391 -12.04 1.78 4.62
C ARG A 391 -11.49 2.07 3.22
N GLY A 392 -11.21 3.36 2.96
CA GLY A 392 -10.65 3.82 1.69
C GLY A 392 -9.25 3.28 1.40
N ASP A 393 -8.56 2.76 2.41
CA ASP A 393 -7.29 2.05 2.29
C ASP A 393 -7.45 0.62 1.74
N LEU A 394 -8.63 0.02 1.86
CA LEU A 394 -8.90 -1.35 1.43
C LEU A 394 -9.95 -1.45 0.33
N THR A 395 -11.03 -0.66 0.40
CA THR A 395 -12.18 -0.78 -0.49
C THR A 395 -11.98 0.03 -1.76
N LEU A 396 -12.09 -0.63 -2.91
CA LEU A 396 -12.03 0.00 -4.22
C LEU A 396 -13.45 0.16 -4.80
N PRO A 397 -13.99 1.38 -4.85
CA PRO A 397 -15.23 1.63 -5.59
C PRO A 397 -14.97 1.46 -7.08
N VAL A 398 -15.76 0.62 -7.75
CA VAL A 398 -15.64 0.35 -9.19
C VAL A 398 -16.94 0.78 -9.88
N PHE A 399 -16.81 1.73 -10.80
CA PHE A 399 -17.95 2.17 -11.60
C PHE A 399 -18.32 1.09 -12.63
N LYS A 400 -19.55 0.60 -12.56
CA LYS A 400 -20.12 -0.33 -13.55
C LYS A 400 -20.85 0.51 -14.59
N SER A 401 -20.28 0.67 -15.79
CA SER A 401 -21.05 1.15 -16.93
C SER A 401 -22.04 0.06 -17.33
N ASN A 402 -23.33 0.40 -17.33
CA ASN A 402 -24.37 -0.48 -17.89
C ASN A 402 -24.16 -0.68 -19.39
#